data_bbfc68c1b3734339471106cbce60788c
#
_entry.id   bbfc68c1b3734339471106cbce60788c
#
_cell.length_a   1.000
_cell.length_b   1.000
_cell.length_c   1.000
_cell.angle_alpha   90.00
_cell.angle_beta   90.00
_cell.angle_gamma   90.00
#
_symmetry.space_group_name_H-M   'P 1'
#
loop_
_entity.id
_entity.type
_entity.pdbx_description
1 polymer ?
#
loop_
_entity_poly.entity_id
_entity_poly.type
_entity_poly.pdbx_seq_one_letter_code
_entity_poly.pdbx_strand_id
1 'polypeptide(L)'
;MGKRAGVGGIAVFRPSENATAIERGCEGETVPLLSAPSRSGLGLAATRLFLGVLPPALLVLLVVARYLTGTKLGFDYKPLWDASRHVLHGASPYPRPEALIDEHQFVYPPLAAFLFAPLAALPFAVAAPLLAVVELAATGLTLRVLGVRDWRCYGVVLLWYPVLQNFLLGSITSLLALGLAVVWRYRDSRRGAPVTLAALIAAKIFLWPLLVWLGASRRWLIGVRALGLAIAGLFLSWALIGFAGLGSYLRLLDELSRLEQWKSYSAVALGMALGLTGGESRALALAACALVLLAIVLVQRRGREDADRQAFVLAIAAAFFFSPIVWTHYLALLVVPIAITRPKLSPIWFVPLAMWASYGQSDGHFWRVALGFSIWAVVLAASLRPAWRFPAFRRRVALPSAPLRAEGIFIS
;
A
#
# COMPACT_ATOMS: atom_id res chain seq x y z
N MET A 1 20.58 53.43 46.58
CA MET A 1 20.23 53.03 47.97
C MET A 1 19.91 51.56 47.90
N GLY A 2 20.58 50.65 48.40
CA GLY A 2 21.36 50.36 49.60
C GLY A 2 21.35 48.84 49.66
N LYS A 3 22.50 48.25 49.48
CA LYS A 3 23.35 47.55 50.46
C LYS A 3 22.69 46.32 51.12
N ARG A 4 23.28 45.24 51.00
CA ARG A 4 24.41 44.40 51.58
C ARG A 4 23.79 43.04 51.93
N ALA A 5 24.42 41.94 51.69
CA ALA A 5 25.66 41.27 52.13
C ALA A 5 25.35 40.11 53.08
N GLY A 6 26.09 39.03 52.91
CA GLY A 6 26.66 38.18 53.94
C GLY A 6 26.42 36.67 53.64
N VAL A 7 27.33 35.88 53.19
CA VAL A 7 28.54 35.27 53.77
C VAL A 7 28.25 34.12 54.77
N GLY A 8 28.86 32.98 54.51
CA GLY A 8 29.10 31.84 55.41
C GLY A 8 28.79 30.52 54.69
N GLY A 9 29.65 29.64 54.34
CA GLY A 9 31.01 29.26 54.70
C GLY A 9 31.04 27.99 55.55
N ILE A 10 31.85 27.01 55.06
CA ILE A 10 32.45 25.90 55.83
C ILE A 10 31.50 24.70 56.12
N ALA A 11 31.84 23.43 56.01
CA ALA A 11 33.13 22.70 56.00
C ALA A 11 32.95 21.28 55.47
N VAL A 12 33.99 20.83 54.90
CA VAL A 12 34.56 19.50 54.70
C VAL A 12 34.46 18.59 55.93
N PHE A 13 34.08 17.32 55.69
CA PHE A 13 34.59 16.21 56.51
C PHE A 13 34.67 14.92 55.69
N ARG A 14 35.91 14.42 55.50
CA ARG A 14 36.27 12.99 55.33
C ARG A 14 36.76 12.47 56.66
N PRO A 15 36.57 11.18 56.98
CA PRO A 15 37.67 10.24 57.15
C PRO A 15 37.34 8.87 56.55
N SER A 16 38.27 8.25 55.89
CA SER A 16 39.43 7.33 56.21
C SER A 16 39.04 6.04 56.95
N GLU A 17 39.24 4.96 56.21
CA GLU A 17 40.06 3.79 56.46
C GLU A 17 39.64 2.72 57.47
N ASN A 18 39.66 1.50 56.93
CA ASN A 18 40.08 0.22 57.50
C ASN A 18 39.31 -0.44 58.64
N ALA A 19 38.73 -1.58 58.29
CA ALA A 19 38.84 -2.79 59.13
C ALA A 19 38.63 -4.05 58.31
N THR A 20 39.68 -4.79 58.14
CA THR A 20 39.77 -6.21 57.77
C THR A 20 39.14 -7.08 58.85
N ALA A 21 38.26 -7.99 58.47
CA ALA A 21 38.04 -9.23 59.24
C ALA A 21 37.58 -10.36 58.31
N ILE A 22 38.32 -11.38 58.37
CA ILE A 22 38.21 -12.73 57.82
C ILE A 22 36.99 -13.43 58.44
N GLU A 23 36.13 -14.01 57.60
CA GLU A 23 35.49 -15.30 58.01
C GLU A 23 35.27 -16.16 56.75
N ARG A 24 35.83 -17.36 56.88
CA ARG A 24 35.78 -18.47 55.94
C ARG A 24 34.47 -19.24 56.07
N GLY A 25 33.98 -19.70 54.96
CA GLY A 25 33.45 -21.06 54.86
C GLY A 25 31.94 -21.21 54.97
N CYS A 26 31.35 -21.37 53.80
CA CYS A 26 30.43 -22.47 53.52
C CYS A 26 30.17 -22.53 52.01
N GLU A 27 30.84 -23.44 51.35
CA GLU A 27 30.51 -23.83 49.96
C GLU A 27 29.17 -24.56 50.01
N GLY A 28 28.11 -23.83 49.69
CA GLY A 28 26.80 -24.37 49.35
C GLY A 28 26.71 -24.44 47.85
N GLU A 29 26.85 -25.63 47.30
CA GLU A 29 26.59 -25.97 45.91
C GLU A 29 25.14 -25.53 45.56
N THR A 30 25.00 -24.35 44.97
CA THR A 30 23.73 -23.89 44.45
C THR A 30 23.48 -24.58 43.11
N VAL A 31 22.67 -25.66 43.18
CA VAL A 31 22.01 -26.25 42.00
C VAL A 31 21.38 -25.10 41.18
N PRO A 32 21.72 -24.91 39.87
CA PRO A 32 21.06 -23.90 39.07
C PRO A 32 19.61 -24.23 38.93
N LEU A 33 18.74 -23.58 39.71
CA LEU A 33 17.33 -23.53 39.44
C LEU A 33 17.14 -23.05 38.00
N LEU A 34 16.66 -23.96 37.14
CA LEU A 34 16.21 -23.63 35.80
C LEU A 34 15.29 -22.42 35.93
N SER A 35 15.79 -21.25 35.60
CA SER A 35 15.06 -19.99 35.60
C SER A 35 13.85 -20.17 34.68
N ALA A 36 12.65 -20.15 35.25
CA ALA A 36 11.42 -20.13 34.48
C ALA A 36 11.53 -19.02 33.40
N PRO A 37 11.15 -19.30 32.14
CA PRO A 37 11.29 -18.30 31.07
C PRO A 37 10.55 -17.04 31.48
N SER A 38 11.25 -15.91 31.48
CA SER A 38 10.68 -14.63 31.87
C SER A 38 9.42 -14.37 31.03
N ARG A 39 8.34 -13.86 31.63
CA ARG A 39 7.08 -13.53 30.94
C ARG A 39 7.28 -12.73 29.65
N SER A 40 8.36 -11.97 29.55
CA SER A 40 8.79 -11.25 28.34
C SER A 40 9.26 -12.18 27.21
N GLY A 41 9.89 -13.31 27.52
CA GLY A 41 10.36 -14.29 26.53
C GLY A 41 9.23 -15.04 25.84
N LEU A 42 8.22 -15.48 26.62
CA LEU A 42 7.01 -16.15 26.10
C LEU A 42 6.19 -15.23 25.19
N GLY A 43 6.03 -13.96 25.57
CA GLY A 43 5.31 -12.97 24.73
C GLY A 43 6.01 -12.70 23.40
N LEU A 44 7.35 -12.64 23.40
CA LEU A 44 8.13 -12.46 22.17
C LEU A 44 8.07 -13.71 21.27
N ALA A 45 8.17 -14.91 21.85
CA ALA A 45 8.05 -16.16 21.10
C ALA A 45 6.66 -16.31 20.46
N ALA A 46 5.59 -16.03 21.20
CA ALA A 46 4.23 -16.02 20.68
C ALA A 46 4.08 -15.00 19.54
N THR A 47 4.57 -13.77 19.72
CA THR A 47 4.51 -12.76 18.66
C THR A 47 5.26 -13.20 17.39
N ARG A 48 6.44 -13.82 17.52
CA ARG A 48 7.21 -14.36 16.37
C ARG A 48 6.44 -15.49 15.68
N LEU A 49 5.82 -16.37 16.43
CA LEU A 49 5.01 -17.44 15.85
C LEU A 49 3.79 -16.89 15.10
N PHE A 50 2.97 -16.04 15.76
CA PHE A 50 1.71 -15.55 15.20
C PHE A 50 1.86 -14.52 14.10
N LEU A 51 2.90 -13.70 14.10
CA LEU A 51 3.08 -12.66 13.08
C LEU A 51 4.29 -12.90 12.15
N GLY A 52 5.19 -13.80 12.49
CA GLY A 52 6.36 -14.11 11.67
C GLY A 52 6.23 -15.41 10.87
N VAL A 53 5.69 -16.45 11.48
CA VAL A 53 5.64 -17.79 10.88
C VAL A 53 4.25 -18.13 10.35
N LEU A 54 3.22 -17.94 11.16
CA LEU A 54 1.86 -18.36 10.82
C LEU A 54 1.29 -17.70 9.56
N PRO A 55 1.43 -16.35 9.33
CA PRO A 55 0.85 -15.72 8.14
C PRO A 55 1.45 -16.22 6.83
N PRO A 56 2.79 -16.27 6.64
CA PRO A 56 3.36 -16.82 5.42
C PRO A 56 3.08 -18.32 5.25
N ALA A 57 3.08 -19.10 6.35
CA ALA A 57 2.74 -20.52 6.29
C ALA A 57 1.29 -20.76 5.87
N LEU A 58 0.34 -19.99 6.42
CA LEU A 58 -1.07 -20.04 6.02
C LEU A 58 -1.25 -19.68 4.55
N LEU A 59 -0.57 -18.62 4.08
CA LEU A 59 -0.62 -18.22 2.68
C LEU A 59 -0.14 -19.32 1.76
N VAL A 60 1.04 -19.90 2.05
CA VAL A 60 1.59 -21.02 1.26
C VAL A 60 0.64 -22.21 1.26
N LEU A 61 0.11 -22.57 2.43
CA LEU A 61 -0.85 -23.67 2.55
C LEU A 61 -2.10 -23.44 1.71
N LEU A 62 -2.67 -22.23 1.74
CA LEU A 62 -3.87 -21.89 0.96
C LEU A 62 -3.60 -21.88 -0.54
N VAL A 63 -2.46 -21.34 -0.99
CA VAL A 63 -2.08 -21.37 -2.40
C VAL A 63 -1.88 -22.81 -2.88
N VAL A 64 -1.14 -23.62 -2.11
CA VAL A 64 -0.91 -25.05 -2.44
C VAL A 64 -2.23 -25.83 -2.42
N ALA A 65 -3.08 -25.65 -1.41
CA ALA A 65 -4.38 -26.31 -1.33
C ALA A 65 -5.25 -25.97 -2.55
N ARG A 66 -5.34 -24.69 -2.92
CA ARG A 66 -6.08 -24.27 -4.13
C ARG A 66 -5.50 -24.84 -5.41
N TYR A 67 -4.18 -24.91 -5.54
CA TYR A 67 -3.50 -25.50 -6.67
C TYR A 67 -3.82 -26.99 -6.78
N LEU A 68 -3.69 -27.75 -5.68
CA LEU A 68 -3.91 -29.20 -5.66
C LEU A 68 -5.39 -29.59 -5.86
N THR A 69 -6.33 -28.78 -5.35
CA THR A 69 -7.76 -29.05 -5.51
C THR A 69 -8.35 -28.56 -6.82
N GLY A 70 -7.54 -27.92 -7.70
CA GLY A 70 -8.03 -27.33 -8.94
C GLY A 70 -9.00 -26.17 -8.74
N THR A 71 -9.18 -25.68 -7.50
CA THR A 71 -10.07 -24.57 -7.20
C THR A 71 -9.42 -23.24 -7.56
N LYS A 72 -10.08 -22.48 -8.36
CA LYS A 72 -9.95 -21.08 -8.83
C LYS A 72 -8.73 -20.26 -8.29
N LEU A 73 -7.49 -20.79 -8.35
CA LEU A 73 -6.31 -19.96 -8.21
C LEU A 73 -6.16 -19.12 -9.48
N GLY A 74 -6.02 -17.79 -9.29
CA GLY A 74 -5.87 -16.88 -10.42
C GLY A 74 -7.17 -16.63 -11.21
N PHE A 75 -8.33 -16.64 -10.52
CA PHE A 75 -9.64 -16.40 -11.16
C PHE A 75 -9.70 -15.05 -11.88
N ASP A 76 -9.24 -13.96 -11.23
CA ASP A 76 -9.17 -12.62 -11.84
C ASP A 76 -8.00 -12.51 -12.84
N TYR A 77 -6.98 -13.36 -12.70
CA TYR A 77 -5.86 -13.40 -13.62
C TYR A 77 -6.20 -14.08 -14.94
N LYS A 78 -7.13 -15.03 -14.94
CA LYS A 78 -7.46 -15.82 -16.14
C LYS A 78 -7.86 -14.96 -17.32
N PRO A 79 -8.79 -13.97 -17.19
CA PRO A 79 -9.11 -13.06 -18.30
C PRO A 79 -7.90 -12.25 -18.78
N LEU A 80 -7.04 -11.82 -17.88
CA LEU A 80 -5.82 -11.09 -18.24
C LEU A 80 -4.81 -11.98 -18.96
N TRP A 81 -4.64 -13.24 -18.52
CA TRP A 81 -3.77 -14.22 -19.16
C TRP A 81 -4.26 -14.58 -20.56
N ASP A 82 -5.57 -14.81 -20.73
CA ASP A 82 -6.17 -15.06 -22.04
C ASP A 82 -5.99 -13.87 -22.98
N ALA A 83 -6.27 -12.66 -22.49
CA ALA A 83 -6.06 -11.41 -23.22
C ALA A 83 -4.60 -11.24 -23.66
N SER A 84 -3.65 -11.57 -22.76
CA SER A 84 -2.23 -11.52 -23.06
C SER A 84 -1.82 -12.51 -24.14
N ARG A 85 -2.42 -13.69 -24.17
CA ARG A 85 -2.22 -14.66 -25.27
C ARG A 85 -2.80 -14.16 -26.58
N HIS A 86 -4.00 -13.55 -26.58
CA HIS A 86 -4.57 -12.97 -27.79
C HIS A 86 -3.63 -11.94 -28.41
N VAL A 87 -3.11 -10.98 -27.61
CA VAL A 87 -2.21 -9.94 -28.15
C VAL A 87 -0.87 -10.52 -28.64
N LEU A 88 -0.35 -11.60 -28.04
CA LEU A 88 0.83 -12.32 -28.55
C LEU A 88 0.62 -12.92 -29.95
N HIS A 89 -0.62 -13.26 -30.30
CA HIS A 89 -0.98 -13.76 -31.61
C HIS A 89 -1.56 -12.69 -32.54
N GLY A 90 -1.42 -11.40 -32.18
CA GLY A 90 -1.92 -10.27 -32.96
C GLY A 90 -3.45 -10.14 -32.98
N ALA A 91 -4.16 -10.82 -32.06
CA ALA A 91 -5.62 -10.77 -31.96
C ALA A 91 -6.09 -9.79 -30.89
N SER A 92 -7.29 -9.22 -31.09
CA SER A 92 -7.93 -8.38 -30.08
C SER A 92 -8.32 -9.19 -28.84
N PRO A 93 -8.03 -8.70 -27.63
CA PRO A 93 -8.45 -9.36 -26.38
C PRO A 93 -9.91 -9.08 -26.01
N TYR A 94 -10.61 -8.25 -26.78
CA TYR A 94 -11.98 -7.83 -26.47
C TYR A 94 -12.99 -8.69 -27.18
N PRO A 95 -14.17 -8.91 -26.56
CA PRO A 95 -15.27 -9.62 -27.22
C PRO A 95 -15.78 -8.85 -28.42
N ARG A 96 -16.41 -9.57 -29.35
CA ARG A 96 -17.10 -8.95 -30.47
C ARG A 96 -18.25 -8.05 -29.95
N PRO A 97 -18.64 -7.00 -30.70
CA PRO A 97 -19.71 -6.07 -30.26
C PRO A 97 -21.04 -6.75 -29.93
N GLU A 98 -21.33 -7.88 -30.57
CA GLU A 98 -22.56 -8.63 -30.39
C GLU A 98 -22.51 -9.66 -29.27
N ALA A 99 -21.32 -9.92 -28.69
CA ALA A 99 -21.17 -10.89 -27.63
C ALA A 99 -21.85 -10.40 -26.33
N LEU A 100 -22.43 -11.36 -25.61
CA LEU A 100 -22.95 -11.09 -24.26
C LEU A 100 -21.77 -10.76 -23.36
N ILE A 101 -21.94 -9.75 -22.53
CA ILE A 101 -20.95 -9.31 -21.55
C ILE A 101 -21.20 -10.09 -20.26
N ASP A 102 -20.18 -10.80 -19.78
CA ASP A 102 -20.19 -11.51 -18.52
C ASP A 102 -19.11 -10.96 -17.55
N GLU A 103 -19.14 -11.40 -16.30
CA GLU A 103 -18.23 -10.95 -15.24
C GLU A 103 -16.77 -11.41 -15.42
N HIS A 104 -16.50 -12.33 -16.36
CA HIS A 104 -15.19 -12.94 -16.58
C HIS A 104 -14.42 -12.32 -17.76
N GLN A 105 -14.87 -11.17 -18.26
CA GLN A 105 -14.26 -10.55 -19.42
C GLN A 105 -13.05 -9.68 -19.05
N PHE A 106 -12.13 -9.56 -20.01
CA PHE A 106 -11.01 -8.67 -19.91
C PHE A 106 -11.44 -7.21 -19.99
N VAL A 107 -11.22 -6.46 -18.90
CA VAL A 107 -11.69 -5.07 -18.73
C VAL A 107 -10.57 -4.03 -18.66
N TYR A 108 -9.33 -4.48 -18.69
CA TYR A 108 -8.19 -3.56 -18.69
C TYR A 108 -7.97 -2.98 -20.09
N PRO A 109 -7.29 -1.82 -20.21
CA PRO A 109 -6.77 -1.38 -21.50
C PRO A 109 -5.77 -2.39 -22.08
N PRO A 110 -5.55 -2.41 -23.42
CA PRO A 110 -4.69 -3.41 -24.06
C PRO A 110 -3.26 -3.42 -23.51
N LEU A 111 -2.77 -2.29 -23.02
CA LEU A 111 -1.43 -2.18 -22.43
C LEU A 111 -1.21 -3.20 -21.29
N ALA A 112 -2.25 -3.47 -20.49
CA ALA A 112 -2.14 -4.47 -19.44
C ALA A 112 -1.86 -5.87 -20.02
N ALA A 113 -2.53 -6.25 -21.10
CA ALA A 113 -2.30 -7.53 -21.77
C ALA A 113 -0.86 -7.64 -22.29
N PHE A 114 -0.30 -6.57 -22.88
CA PHE A 114 1.09 -6.56 -23.33
C PHE A 114 2.10 -6.65 -22.18
N LEU A 115 1.82 -5.99 -21.04
CA LEU A 115 2.70 -6.06 -19.86
C LEU A 115 2.74 -7.47 -19.24
N PHE A 116 1.64 -8.22 -19.31
CA PHE A 116 1.55 -9.59 -18.81
C PHE A 116 1.85 -10.67 -19.86
N ALA A 117 2.12 -10.29 -21.10
CA ALA A 117 2.47 -11.20 -22.19
C ALA A 117 3.63 -12.17 -21.84
N PRO A 118 4.72 -11.76 -21.14
CA PRO A 118 5.77 -12.71 -20.76
C PRO A 118 5.27 -13.84 -19.85
N LEU A 119 4.33 -13.56 -18.94
CA LEU A 119 3.72 -14.58 -18.09
C LEU A 119 2.72 -15.45 -18.88
N ALA A 120 2.07 -14.91 -19.88
CA ALA A 120 1.12 -15.64 -20.72
C ALA A 120 1.80 -16.59 -21.71
N ALA A 121 3.12 -16.50 -21.89
CA ALA A 121 3.90 -17.49 -22.62
C ALA A 121 3.99 -18.83 -21.85
N LEU A 122 3.78 -18.82 -20.53
CA LEU A 122 3.74 -20.01 -19.70
C LEU A 122 2.33 -20.62 -19.65
N PRO A 123 2.22 -21.96 -19.44
CA PRO A 123 0.92 -22.56 -19.13
C PRO A 123 0.27 -21.89 -17.91
N PHE A 124 -1.06 -21.74 -17.91
CA PHE A 124 -1.78 -21.07 -16.82
C PHE A 124 -1.49 -21.68 -15.44
N ALA A 125 -1.36 -23.02 -15.38
CA ALA A 125 -1.01 -23.74 -14.15
C ALA A 125 0.34 -23.32 -13.54
N VAL A 126 1.26 -22.77 -14.34
CA VAL A 126 2.54 -22.23 -13.89
C VAL A 126 2.46 -20.72 -13.68
N ALA A 127 1.78 -20.02 -14.59
CA ALA A 127 1.68 -18.56 -14.57
C ALA A 127 0.92 -18.04 -13.34
N ALA A 128 -0.17 -18.71 -12.93
CA ALA A 128 -0.98 -18.27 -11.80
C ALA A 128 -0.23 -18.36 -10.45
N PRO A 129 0.41 -19.46 -10.05
CA PRO A 129 1.21 -19.49 -8.83
C PRO A 129 2.44 -18.57 -8.90
N LEU A 130 3.06 -18.41 -10.08
CA LEU A 130 4.16 -17.46 -10.24
C LEU A 130 3.70 -16.01 -10.01
N LEU A 131 2.52 -15.64 -10.52
CA LEU A 131 1.94 -14.33 -10.22
C LEU A 131 1.69 -14.15 -8.72
N ALA A 132 1.18 -15.17 -8.02
CA ALA A 132 0.98 -15.09 -6.57
C ALA A 132 2.30 -14.82 -5.81
N VAL A 133 3.42 -15.41 -6.26
CA VAL A 133 4.76 -15.12 -5.69
C VAL A 133 5.18 -13.68 -6.00
N VAL A 134 4.94 -13.19 -7.21
CA VAL A 134 5.22 -11.80 -7.60
C VAL A 134 4.40 -10.81 -6.77
N GLU A 135 3.12 -11.09 -6.53
CA GLU A 135 2.23 -10.28 -5.70
C GLU A 135 2.70 -10.26 -4.21
N LEU A 136 3.14 -11.40 -3.69
CA LEU A 136 3.72 -11.50 -2.35
C LEU A 136 4.98 -10.63 -2.23
N ALA A 137 5.89 -10.77 -3.21
CA ALA A 137 7.10 -9.96 -3.27
C ALA A 137 6.78 -8.46 -3.39
N ALA A 138 5.80 -8.09 -4.22
CA ALA A 138 5.33 -6.72 -4.37
C ALA A 138 4.78 -6.15 -3.05
N THR A 139 4.03 -6.94 -2.28
CA THR A 139 3.52 -6.55 -0.96
C THR A 139 4.67 -6.27 0.01
N GLY A 140 5.65 -7.18 0.09
CA GLY A 140 6.84 -7.00 0.93
C GLY A 140 7.68 -5.80 0.51
N LEU A 141 7.90 -5.62 -0.79
CA LEU A 141 8.62 -4.48 -1.36
C LEU A 141 7.88 -3.15 -1.11
N THR A 142 6.56 -3.12 -1.17
CA THR A 142 5.74 -1.95 -0.82
C THR A 142 6.09 -1.44 0.57
N LEU A 143 6.04 -2.32 1.57
CA LEU A 143 6.37 -1.99 2.95
C LEU A 143 7.82 -1.50 3.08
N ARG A 144 8.76 -2.18 2.42
CA ARG A 144 10.18 -1.81 2.44
C ARG A 144 10.46 -0.45 1.81
N VAL A 145 9.88 -0.17 0.64
CA VAL A 145 10.01 1.12 -0.09
C VAL A 145 9.45 2.27 0.74
N LEU A 146 8.36 2.04 1.48
CA LEU A 146 7.75 3.02 2.38
C LEU A 146 8.46 3.13 3.73
N GLY A 147 9.54 2.37 3.95
CA GLY A 147 10.38 2.48 5.14
C GLY A 147 9.84 1.77 6.38
N VAL A 148 8.90 0.84 6.24
CA VAL A 148 8.41 0.00 7.33
C VAL A 148 9.49 -1.02 7.70
N ARG A 149 10.06 -0.88 8.91
CA ARG A 149 11.10 -1.78 9.44
C ARG A 149 10.58 -2.74 10.50
N ASP A 150 9.38 -2.50 10.99
CA ASP A 150 8.72 -3.36 11.97
C ASP A 150 8.16 -4.60 11.26
N TRP A 151 8.84 -5.74 11.43
CA TRP A 151 8.48 -7.01 10.81
C TRP A 151 7.04 -7.47 11.13
N ARG A 152 6.50 -7.05 12.29
CA ARG A 152 5.14 -7.37 12.71
C ARG A 152 4.09 -6.81 11.76
N CYS A 153 4.38 -5.65 11.13
CA CYS A 153 3.50 -5.07 10.12
C CYS A 153 3.37 -5.98 8.89
N TYR A 154 4.45 -6.66 8.50
CA TYR A 154 4.43 -7.63 7.38
C TYR A 154 3.50 -8.79 7.68
N GLY A 155 3.62 -9.37 8.89
CA GLY A 155 2.74 -10.46 9.32
C GLY A 155 1.27 -10.04 9.35
N VAL A 156 0.96 -8.88 9.94
CA VAL A 156 -0.41 -8.37 10.00
C VAL A 156 -1.00 -8.14 8.61
N VAL A 157 -0.21 -7.56 7.68
CA VAL A 157 -0.67 -7.32 6.29
C VAL A 157 -0.97 -8.63 5.57
N LEU A 158 -0.17 -9.68 5.76
CA LEU A 158 -0.44 -11.00 5.17
C LEU A 158 -1.72 -11.66 5.72
N LEU A 159 -2.17 -11.27 6.93
CA LEU A 159 -3.44 -11.72 7.50
C LEU A 159 -4.65 -10.92 7.01
N TRP A 160 -4.45 -9.80 6.32
CA TRP A 160 -5.59 -9.05 5.77
C TRP A 160 -6.33 -9.88 4.73
N TYR A 161 -7.62 -10.06 4.93
CA TYR A 161 -8.46 -10.73 3.94
C TYR A 161 -8.34 -10.11 2.52
N PRO A 162 -8.29 -8.78 2.35
CA PRO A 162 -8.04 -8.16 1.05
C PRO A 162 -6.72 -8.57 0.39
N VAL A 163 -5.66 -8.71 1.16
CA VAL A 163 -4.34 -9.11 0.66
C VAL A 163 -4.33 -10.59 0.29
N LEU A 164 -4.95 -11.43 1.11
CA LEU A 164 -5.10 -12.85 0.84
C LEU A 164 -5.92 -13.10 -0.43
N GLN A 165 -7.04 -12.40 -0.59
CA GLN A 165 -7.88 -12.46 -1.80
C GLN A 165 -7.10 -12.03 -3.04
N ASN A 166 -6.25 -10.98 -2.93
CA ASN A 166 -5.41 -10.55 -4.04
C ASN A 166 -4.51 -11.69 -4.55
N PHE A 167 -3.85 -12.42 -3.65
CA PHE A 167 -2.99 -13.54 -4.04
C PHE A 167 -3.78 -14.73 -4.62
N LEU A 168 -4.91 -15.07 -4.02
CA LEU A 168 -5.71 -16.22 -4.44
C LEU A 168 -6.42 -15.97 -5.78
N LEU A 169 -6.89 -14.76 -6.01
CA LEU A 169 -7.55 -14.38 -7.26
C LEU A 169 -6.55 -14.02 -8.37
N GLY A 170 -5.29 -13.72 -8.03
CA GLY A 170 -4.28 -13.25 -8.98
C GLY A 170 -4.59 -11.83 -9.49
N SER A 171 -5.12 -10.97 -8.62
CA SER A 171 -5.38 -9.57 -8.95
C SER A 171 -4.08 -8.76 -8.88
N ILE A 172 -3.93 -7.76 -9.74
CA ILE A 172 -2.71 -6.93 -9.81
C ILE A 172 -2.61 -5.85 -8.71
N THR A 173 -3.43 -5.93 -7.66
CA THR A 173 -3.55 -4.84 -6.66
C THR A 173 -2.28 -4.63 -5.85
N SER A 174 -1.51 -5.69 -5.51
CA SER A 174 -0.23 -5.52 -4.81
C SER A 174 0.82 -4.85 -5.71
N LEU A 175 0.79 -5.10 -7.02
CA LEU A 175 1.64 -4.37 -7.98
C LEU A 175 1.25 -2.89 -8.03
N LEU A 176 -0.05 -2.58 -7.99
CA LEU A 176 -0.51 -1.19 -7.91
C LEU A 176 -0.06 -0.53 -6.59
N ALA A 177 -0.12 -1.24 -5.46
CA ALA A 177 0.36 -0.74 -4.17
C ALA A 177 1.87 -0.46 -4.21
N LEU A 178 2.66 -1.35 -4.81
CA LEU A 178 4.09 -1.13 -5.03
C LEU A 178 4.34 0.10 -5.92
N GLY A 179 3.60 0.23 -7.00
CA GLY A 179 3.66 1.41 -7.87
C GLY A 179 3.34 2.71 -7.12
N LEU A 180 2.28 2.72 -6.28
CA LEU A 180 1.95 3.86 -5.43
C LEU A 180 3.08 4.19 -4.44
N ALA A 181 3.69 3.17 -3.83
CA ALA A 181 4.83 3.33 -2.94
C ALA A 181 6.05 3.94 -3.66
N VAL A 182 6.33 3.48 -4.88
CA VAL A 182 7.41 4.01 -5.72
C VAL A 182 7.11 5.46 -6.13
N VAL A 183 5.88 5.78 -6.58
CA VAL A 183 5.47 7.15 -6.91
C VAL A 183 5.64 8.05 -5.70
N TRP A 184 5.19 7.64 -4.51
CA TRP A 184 5.37 8.41 -3.28
C TRP A 184 6.84 8.60 -2.91
N ARG A 185 7.63 7.54 -2.95
CA ARG A 185 9.05 7.56 -2.54
C ARG A 185 9.93 8.39 -3.45
N TYR A 186 9.64 8.36 -4.75
CA TYR A 186 10.42 9.01 -5.80
C TYR A 186 9.65 10.15 -6.49
N ARG A 187 8.68 10.77 -5.79
CA ARG A 187 7.77 11.78 -6.33
C ARG A 187 8.44 13.01 -6.94
N ASP A 188 9.71 13.26 -6.61
CA ASP A 188 10.51 14.36 -7.16
C ASP A 188 11.42 13.89 -8.33
N SER A 189 11.41 12.59 -8.64
CA SER A 189 12.18 12.03 -9.75
C SER A 189 11.57 12.42 -11.10
N ARG A 190 12.37 13.00 -11.98
CA ARG A 190 11.93 13.42 -13.32
C ARG A 190 11.70 12.26 -14.30
N ARG A 191 12.16 11.04 -13.99
CA ARG A 191 12.02 9.84 -14.83
C ARG A 191 11.20 8.76 -14.14
N GLY A 192 11.54 8.38 -12.93
CA GLY A 192 10.90 7.25 -12.22
C GLY A 192 9.42 7.51 -11.91
N ALA A 193 9.10 8.66 -11.32
CA ALA A 193 7.71 8.97 -10.95
C ALA A 193 6.77 9.06 -12.17
N PRO A 194 7.10 9.75 -13.29
CA PRO A 194 6.21 9.80 -14.43
C PRO A 194 5.95 8.43 -15.06
N VAL A 195 7.00 7.62 -15.25
CA VAL A 195 6.85 6.28 -15.85
C VAL A 195 5.99 5.37 -14.99
N THR A 196 6.26 5.33 -13.68
CA THR A 196 5.49 4.50 -12.75
C THR A 196 4.03 4.94 -12.69
N LEU A 197 3.76 6.26 -12.59
CA LEU A 197 2.40 6.76 -12.55
C LEU A 197 1.66 6.53 -13.87
N ALA A 198 2.33 6.67 -15.01
CA ALA A 198 1.76 6.35 -16.31
C ALA A 198 1.35 4.88 -16.40
N ALA A 199 2.21 3.96 -15.95
CA ALA A 199 1.90 2.54 -15.90
C ALA A 199 0.70 2.24 -14.99
N LEU A 200 0.63 2.89 -13.81
CA LEU A 200 -0.50 2.74 -12.88
C LEU A 200 -1.83 3.19 -13.50
N ILE A 201 -1.86 4.38 -14.13
CA ILE A 201 -3.08 4.92 -14.75
C ILE A 201 -3.48 4.06 -15.95
N ALA A 202 -2.51 3.63 -16.76
CA ALA A 202 -2.78 2.79 -17.91
C ALA A 202 -3.24 1.37 -17.51
N ALA A 203 -2.77 0.84 -16.37
CA ALA A 203 -3.25 -0.43 -15.84
C ALA A 203 -4.65 -0.29 -15.19
N LYS A 204 -4.87 0.79 -14.44
CA LYS A 204 -6.13 1.05 -13.71
C LYS A 204 -6.44 2.54 -13.71
N ILE A 205 -7.31 2.97 -14.62
CA ILE A 205 -7.61 4.38 -14.86
C ILE A 205 -8.11 5.13 -13.62
N PHE A 206 -8.74 4.44 -12.64
CA PHE A 206 -9.26 5.08 -11.43
C PHE A 206 -8.17 5.77 -10.57
N LEU A 207 -6.87 5.51 -10.83
CA LEU A 207 -5.75 6.15 -10.14
C LEU A 207 -5.35 7.53 -10.70
N TRP A 208 -6.09 8.04 -11.71
CA TRP A 208 -5.85 9.37 -12.29
C TRP A 208 -5.84 10.54 -11.27
N PRO A 209 -6.54 10.51 -10.11
CA PRO A 209 -6.50 11.62 -9.15
C PRO A 209 -5.11 11.93 -8.62
N LEU A 210 -4.15 11.01 -8.74
CA LEU A 210 -2.75 11.27 -8.41
C LEU A 210 -2.11 12.36 -9.30
N LEU A 211 -2.64 12.61 -10.50
CA LEU A 211 -2.22 13.72 -11.36
C LEU A 211 -2.60 15.06 -10.71
N VAL A 212 -3.77 15.14 -10.08
CA VAL A 212 -4.21 16.35 -9.37
C VAL A 212 -3.31 16.63 -8.16
N TRP A 213 -2.92 15.58 -7.41
CA TRP A 213 -1.95 15.73 -6.33
C TRP A 213 -0.60 16.28 -6.84
N LEU A 214 -0.06 15.74 -7.94
CA LEU A 214 1.19 16.24 -8.52
C LEU A 214 1.07 17.69 -9.00
N GLY A 215 -0.04 18.05 -9.64
CA GLY A 215 -0.32 19.43 -10.05
C GLY A 215 -0.39 20.38 -8.86
N ALA A 216 -1.19 20.04 -7.84
CA ALA A 216 -1.38 20.85 -6.63
C ALA A 216 -0.07 21.00 -5.82
N SER A 217 0.78 19.97 -5.81
CA SER A 217 2.09 19.99 -5.12
C SER A 217 3.22 20.63 -5.95
N ARG A 218 2.88 21.41 -7.00
CA ARG A 218 3.81 22.08 -7.91
C ARG A 218 4.75 21.15 -8.68
N ARG A 219 4.41 19.87 -8.79
CA ARG A 219 5.12 18.87 -9.60
C ARG A 219 4.43 18.67 -10.96
N TRP A 220 3.85 19.72 -11.51
CA TRP A 220 3.04 19.69 -12.74
C TRP A 220 3.78 19.08 -13.94
N LEU A 221 5.10 19.34 -14.08
CA LEU A 221 5.90 18.71 -15.15
C LEU A 221 5.97 17.19 -15.06
N ILE A 222 6.02 16.65 -13.83
CA ILE A 222 5.97 15.19 -13.59
C ILE A 222 4.59 14.67 -13.95
N GLY A 223 3.54 15.39 -13.54
CA GLY A 223 2.14 15.05 -13.87
C GLY A 223 1.87 15.05 -15.39
N VAL A 224 2.29 16.10 -16.10
CA VAL A 224 2.12 16.20 -17.56
C VAL A 224 2.89 15.10 -18.29
N ARG A 225 4.12 14.79 -17.86
CA ARG A 225 4.90 13.67 -18.42
C ARG A 225 4.22 12.33 -18.16
N ALA A 226 3.69 12.12 -16.96
CA ALA A 226 2.96 10.89 -16.63
C ALA A 226 1.72 10.74 -17.50
N LEU A 227 0.93 11.81 -17.65
CA LEU A 227 -0.24 11.83 -18.51
C LEU A 227 0.13 11.56 -19.97
N GLY A 228 1.14 12.26 -20.50
CA GLY A 228 1.61 12.06 -21.87
C GLY A 228 2.10 10.63 -22.13
N LEU A 229 2.86 10.05 -21.19
CA LEU A 229 3.30 8.66 -21.28
C LEU A 229 2.14 7.67 -21.18
N ALA A 230 1.14 7.94 -20.33
CA ALA A 230 -0.05 7.09 -20.22
C ALA A 230 -0.85 7.13 -21.52
N ILE A 231 -1.11 8.31 -22.07
CA ILE A 231 -1.82 8.47 -23.35
C ILE A 231 -1.05 7.80 -24.48
N ALA A 232 0.27 8.03 -24.58
CA ALA A 232 1.11 7.43 -25.61
C ALA A 232 1.13 5.89 -25.49
N GLY A 233 1.28 5.36 -24.28
CA GLY A 233 1.25 3.92 -24.04
C GLY A 233 -0.10 3.28 -24.36
N LEU A 234 -1.20 3.94 -23.97
CA LEU A 234 -2.55 3.50 -24.30
C LEU A 234 -2.77 3.55 -25.84
N PHE A 235 -2.44 4.66 -26.48
CA PHE A 235 -2.57 4.81 -27.93
C PHE A 235 -1.76 3.74 -28.67
N LEU A 236 -0.49 3.55 -28.30
CA LEU A 236 0.36 2.54 -28.91
C LEU A 236 -0.20 1.12 -28.70
N SER A 237 -0.69 0.80 -27.50
CA SER A 237 -1.27 -0.52 -27.23
C SER A 237 -2.54 -0.78 -28.05
N TRP A 238 -3.39 0.24 -28.25
CA TRP A 238 -4.54 0.14 -29.17
C TRP A 238 -4.11 0.01 -30.63
N ALA A 239 -3.12 0.76 -31.06
CA ALA A 239 -2.60 0.70 -32.42
C ALA A 239 -2.03 -0.69 -32.75
N LEU A 240 -1.32 -1.33 -31.81
CA LEU A 240 -0.75 -2.66 -31.98
C LEU A 240 -1.81 -3.77 -32.21
N ILE A 241 -3.03 -3.58 -31.72
CA ILE A 241 -4.16 -4.48 -32.01
C ILE A 241 -5.11 -3.95 -33.11
N GLY A 242 -4.66 -2.96 -33.91
CA GLY A 242 -5.45 -2.38 -35.00
C GLY A 242 -6.70 -1.66 -34.52
N PHE A 243 -6.74 -1.12 -33.30
CA PHE A 243 -7.89 -0.47 -32.64
C PHE A 243 -9.13 -1.38 -32.53
N ALA A 244 -8.94 -2.68 -32.68
CA ALA A 244 -10.05 -3.64 -32.60
C ALA A 244 -10.64 -3.67 -31.18
N GLY A 245 -11.94 -3.38 -31.07
CA GLY A 245 -12.67 -3.29 -29.81
C GLY A 245 -12.69 -1.90 -29.15
N LEU A 246 -11.98 -0.89 -29.66
CA LEU A 246 -11.97 0.45 -29.07
C LEU A 246 -13.36 1.07 -29.02
N GLY A 247 -14.15 0.95 -30.11
CA GLY A 247 -15.50 1.51 -30.20
C GLY A 247 -16.49 0.90 -29.20
N SER A 248 -16.30 -0.36 -28.80
CA SER A 248 -17.16 -1.07 -27.84
C SER A 248 -16.62 -1.04 -26.40
N TYR A 249 -15.37 -0.56 -26.20
CA TYR A 249 -14.71 -0.63 -24.90
C TYR A 249 -15.42 0.16 -23.79
N LEU A 250 -15.89 1.37 -24.09
CA LEU A 250 -16.64 2.16 -23.11
C LEU A 250 -17.97 1.53 -22.74
N ARG A 251 -18.65 0.92 -23.73
CA ARG A 251 -19.88 0.16 -23.49
C ARG A 251 -19.61 -1.05 -22.61
N LEU A 252 -18.54 -1.81 -22.87
CA LEU A 252 -18.10 -2.93 -22.03
C LEU A 252 -17.91 -2.50 -20.58
N LEU A 253 -17.21 -1.39 -20.34
CA LEU A 253 -17.00 -0.87 -18.98
C LEU A 253 -18.30 -0.43 -18.30
N ASP A 254 -19.22 0.21 -19.03
CA ASP A 254 -20.50 0.66 -18.48
C ASP A 254 -21.42 -0.51 -18.14
N GLU A 255 -21.55 -1.48 -19.03
CA GLU A 255 -22.37 -2.69 -18.82
C GLU A 255 -21.82 -3.52 -17.66
N LEU A 256 -20.51 -3.78 -17.60
CA LEU A 256 -19.91 -4.50 -16.48
C LEU A 256 -20.07 -3.72 -15.16
N SER A 257 -19.94 -2.40 -15.22
CA SER A 257 -20.18 -1.55 -14.05
C SER A 257 -21.61 -1.72 -13.53
N ARG A 258 -22.62 -1.76 -14.40
CA ARG A 258 -24.02 -1.98 -14.01
C ARG A 258 -24.25 -3.36 -13.40
N LEU A 259 -23.59 -4.39 -13.93
CA LEU A 259 -23.69 -5.76 -13.43
C LEU A 259 -23.07 -5.94 -12.05
N GLU A 260 -21.94 -5.26 -11.78
CA GLU A 260 -21.08 -5.59 -10.64
C GLU A 260 -21.03 -4.52 -9.53
N GLN A 261 -21.45 -3.26 -9.81
CA GLN A 261 -21.28 -2.16 -8.85
C GLN A 261 -21.97 -2.42 -7.51
N TRP A 262 -23.15 -3.06 -7.50
CA TRP A 262 -23.92 -3.32 -6.29
C TRP A 262 -23.32 -4.41 -5.40
N LYS A 263 -22.51 -5.32 -5.96
CA LYS A 263 -21.79 -6.38 -5.23
C LYS A 263 -20.47 -5.88 -4.58
N SER A 264 -20.11 -4.63 -4.81
CA SER A 264 -18.80 -4.07 -4.43
C SER A 264 -18.82 -3.36 -3.06
N TYR A 265 -17.70 -2.79 -2.65
CA TYR A 265 -17.54 -2.00 -1.43
C TYR A 265 -17.32 -0.51 -1.73
N SER A 266 -17.82 -0.05 -2.89
CA SER A 266 -17.72 1.33 -3.35
C SER A 266 -18.74 2.25 -2.69
N ALA A 267 -18.53 3.57 -2.85
CA ALA A 267 -19.54 4.57 -2.47
C ALA A 267 -20.85 4.39 -3.28
N VAL A 268 -20.74 3.91 -4.53
CA VAL A 268 -21.91 3.61 -5.36
C VAL A 268 -22.71 2.45 -4.78
N ALA A 269 -22.03 1.35 -4.41
CA ALA A 269 -22.69 0.21 -3.76
C ALA A 269 -23.39 0.61 -2.46
N LEU A 270 -22.77 1.50 -1.66
CA LEU A 270 -23.36 1.99 -0.43
C LEU A 270 -24.63 2.80 -0.69
N GLY A 271 -24.63 3.70 -1.69
CA GLY A 271 -25.81 4.45 -2.08
C GLY A 271 -26.96 3.53 -2.52
N MET A 272 -26.64 2.52 -3.34
CA MET A 272 -27.63 1.52 -3.79
C MET A 272 -28.18 0.69 -2.62
N ALA A 273 -27.32 0.28 -1.66
CA ALA A 273 -27.73 -0.45 -0.47
C ALA A 273 -28.59 0.41 0.49
N LEU A 274 -28.53 1.74 0.36
CA LEU A 274 -29.40 2.70 1.05
C LEU A 274 -30.71 3.01 0.27
N GLY A 275 -30.94 2.36 -0.88
CA GLY A 275 -32.16 2.50 -1.67
C GLY A 275 -32.09 3.53 -2.79
N LEU A 276 -30.95 4.13 -3.07
CA LEU A 276 -30.76 5.02 -4.21
C LEU A 276 -30.61 4.22 -5.50
N THR A 277 -30.99 4.82 -6.64
CA THR A 277 -30.70 4.25 -7.95
C THR A 277 -29.19 4.24 -8.23
N GLY A 278 -28.74 3.37 -9.14
CA GLY A 278 -27.33 3.33 -9.55
C GLY A 278 -26.82 4.67 -10.11
N GLY A 279 -27.69 5.42 -10.82
CA GLY A 279 -27.37 6.76 -11.34
C GLY A 279 -27.16 7.80 -10.23
N GLU A 280 -28.08 7.88 -9.27
CA GLU A 280 -27.98 8.79 -8.10
C GLU A 280 -26.75 8.44 -7.25
N SER A 281 -26.54 7.16 -6.98
CA SER A 281 -25.39 6.70 -6.22
C SER A 281 -24.08 7.08 -6.90
N ARG A 282 -24.00 6.95 -8.22
CA ARG A 282 -22.83 7.33 -9.02
C ARG A 282 -22.62 8.86 -9.01
N ALA A 283 -23.70 9.64 -9.13
CA ALA A 283 -23.63 11.10 -9.06
C ALA A 283 -23.11 11.57 -7.70
N LEU A 284 -23.58 10.99 -6.59
CA LEU A 284 -23.09 11.29 -5.24
C LEU A 284 -21.63 10.89 -5.04
N ALA A 285 -21.22 9.72 -5.54
CA ALA A 285 -19.84 9.27 -5.47
C ALA A 285 -18.90 10.21 -6.26
N LEU A 286 -19.30 10.66 -7.43
CA LEU A 286 -18.54 11.63 -8.23
C LEU A 286 -18.52 13.02 -7.58
N ALA A 287 -19.60 13.46 -6.96
CA ALA A 287 -19.61 14.70 -6.18
C ALA A 287 -18.64 14.61 -4.97
N ALA A 288 -18.65 13.49 -4.24
CA ALA A 288 -17.69 13.26 -3.17
C ALA A 288 -16.24 13.23 -3.70
N CYS A 289 -15.99 12.59 -4.84
CA CYS A 289 -14.70 12.63 -5.52
C CYS A 289 -14.27 14.09 -5.81
N ALA A 290 -15.14 14.90 -6.40
CA ALA A 290 -14.86 16.31 -6.71
C ALA A 290 -14.53 17.11 -5.45
N LEU A 291 -15.26 16.92 -4.35
CA LEU A 291 -14.96 17.56 -3.06
C LEU A 291 -13.60 17.14 -2.51
N VAL A 292 -13.23 15.85 -2.64
CA VAL A 292 -11.92 15.37 -2.22
C VAL A 292 -10.81 15.95 -3.11
N LEU A 293 -11.03 16.06 -4.42
CA LEU A 293 -10.09 16.73 -5.33
C LEU A 293 -9.89 18.21 -4.99
N LEU A 294 -10.97 18.91 -4.64
CA LEU A 294 -10.89 20.28 -4.13
C LEU A 294 -10.09 20.33 -2.82
N ALA A 295 -10.33 19.39 -1.91
CA ALA A 295 -9.59 19.30 -0.65
C ALA A 295 -8.08 19.10 -0.88
N ILE A 296 -7.64 18.35 -1.92
CA ILE A 296 -6.23 18.23 -2.30
C ILE A 296 -5.63 19.62 -2.57
N VAL A 297 -6.31 20.44 -3.38
CA VAL A 297 -5.83 21.78 -3.73
C VAL A 297 -5.80 22.69 -2.49
N LEU A 298 -6.85 22.66 -1.65
CA LEU A 298 -6.93 23.48 -0.45
C LEU A 298 -5.87 23.12 0.59
N VAL A 299 -5.61 21.84 0.80
CA VAL A 299 -4.57 21.35 1.72
C VAL A 299 -3.18 21.80 1.26
N GLN A 300 -2.90 21.70 -0.04
CA GLN A 300 -1.62 22.16 -0.60
C GLN A 300 -1.46 23.70 -0.51
N ARG A 301 -2.53 24.47 -0.73
CA ARG A 301 -2.51 25.93 -0.57
C ARG A 301 -2.21 26.38 0.85
N ARG A 302 -2.62 25.61 1.86
CA ARG A 302 -2.35 25.91 3.28
C ARG A 302 -0.88 25.79 3.66
N GLY A 303 -0.04 25.15 2.83
CA GLY A 303 1.42 25.08 2.99
C GLY A 303 1.91 24.41 4.28
N ARG A 304 1.09 23.56 4.93
CA ARG A 304 1.48 22.85 6.16
C ARG A 304 2.54 21.80 5.85
N GLU A 305 3.40 21.51 6.81
CA GLU A 305 4.47 20.53 6.68
C GLU A 305 4.00 19.14 6.20
N ASP A 306 2.78 18.74 6.62
CA ASP A 306 2.16 17.46 6.23
C ASP A 306 1.30 17.53 4.95
N ALA A 307 1.22 18.69 4.27
CA ALA A 307 0.30 18.91 3.16
C ALA A 307 0.50 17.92 2.00
N ASP A 308 1.75 17.63 1.63
CA ASP A 308 2.08 16.72 0.53
C ASP A 308 1.58 15.28 0.84
N ARG A 309 1.78 14.81 2.07
CA ARG A 309 1.29 13.52 2.53
C ARG A 309 -0.24 13.45 2.55
N GLN A 310 -0.88 14.47 3.12
CA GLN A 310 -2.34 14.55 3.18
C GLN A 310 -2.95 14.57 1.78
N ALA A 311 -2.40 15.36 0.87
CA ALA A 311 -2.85 15.44 -0.51
C ALA A 311 -2.68 14.11 -1.26
N PHE A 312 -1.60 13.37 -1.03
CA PHE A 312 -1.42 12.04 -1.61
C PHE A 312 -2.45 11.03 -1.07
N VAL A 313 -2.72 11.04 0.24
CA VAL A 313 -3.78 10.20 0.84
C VAL A 313 -5.16 10.57 0.31
N LEU A 314 -5.44 11.87 0.15
CA LEU A 314 -6.69 12.35 -0.47
C LEU A 314 -6.80 11.92 -1.93
N ALA A 315 -5.69 11.87 -2.69
CA ALA A 315 -5.72 11.38 -4.05
C ALA A 315 -6.10 9.89 -4.13
N ILE A 316 -5.64 9.07 -3.18
CA ILE A 316 -6.09 7.68 -3.05
C ILE A 316 -7.58 7.63 -2.67
N ALA A 317 -8.05 8.49 -1.75
CA ALA A 317 -9.46 8.58 -1.40
C ALA A 317 -10.32 8.97 -2.61
N ALA A 318 -9.91 9.97 -3.39
CA ALA A 318 -10.58 10.37 -4.62
C ALA A 318 -10.65 9.21 -5.64
N ALA A 319 -9.60 8.40 -5.74
CA ALA A 319 -9.58 7.21 -6.59
C ALA A 319 -10.65 6.17 -6.15
N PHE A 320 -10.82 5.95 -4.85
CA PHE A 320 -11.87 5.06 -4.32
C PHE A 320 -13.28 5.62 -4.59
N PHE A 321 -13.50 6.93 -4.43
CA PHE A 321 -14.79 7.56 -4.76
C PHE A 321 -15.09 7.56 -6.26
N PHE A 322 -14.07 7.72 -7.09
CA PHE A 322 -14.22 7.71 -8.54
C PHE A 322 -14.58 6.32 -9.09
N SER A 323 -14.08 5.26 -8.45
CA SER A 323 -14.30 3.89 -8.90
C SER A 323 -15.75 3.44 -8.62
N PRO A 324 -16.54 3.07 -9.62
CA PRO A 324 -17.89 2.53 -9.39
C PRO A 324 -17.86 1.16 -8.72
N ILE A 325 -16.75 0.44 -8.85
CA ILE A 325 -16.53 -0.88 -8.28
C ILE A 325 -15.27 -0.84 -7.42
N VAL A 326 -15.39 -1.23 -6.16
CA VAL A 326 -14.27 -1.44 -5.24
C VAL A 326 -14.36 -2.87 -4.72
N TRP A 327 -13.57 -3.74 -5.28
CA TRP A 327 -13.50 -5.12 -4.83
C TRP A 327 -12.77 -5.26 -3.50
N THR A 328 -12.98 -6.37 -2.81
CA THR A 328 -12.28 -6.67 -1.55
C THR A 328 -10.76 -6.52 -1.67
N HIS A 329 -10.16 -7.07 -2.73
CA HIS A 329 -8.73 -6.99 -2.95
C HIS A 329 -8.20 -5.56 -3.20
N TYR A 330 -9.04 -4.60 -3.66
CA TYR A 330 -8.62 -3.19 -3.77
C TYR A 330 -8.28 -2.57 -2.41
N LEU A 331 -8.88 -3.08 -1.33
CA LEU A 331 -8.56 -2.62 0.02
C LEU A 331 -7.11 -2.96 0.44
N ALA A 332 -6.40 -3.81 -0.30
CA ALA A 332 -4.97 -4.00 -0.11
C ALA A 332 -4.16 -2.72 -0.40
N LEU A 333 -4.68 -1.78 -1.23
CA LEU A 333 -4.06 -0.47 -1.45
C LEU A 333 -3.94 0.36 -0.16
N LEU A 334 -4.76 0.08 0.85
CA LEU A 334 -4.72 0.78 2.15
C LEU A 334 -3.40 0.57 2.90
N VAL A 335 -2.60 -0.42 2.51
CA VAL A 335 -1.24 -0.60 3.04
C VAL A 335 -0.38 0.64 2.82
N VAL A 336 -0.60 1.36 1.70
CA VAL A 336 0.20 2.54 1.33
C VAL A 336 -0.06 3.72 2.29
N PRO A 337 -1.28 4.23 2.48
CA PRO A 337 -1.55 5.33 3.40
C PRO A 337 -1.22 4.97 4.85
N ILE A 338 -1.44 3.72 5.28
CA ILE A 338 -1.05 3.27 6.62
C ILE A 338 0.47 3.31 6.78
N ALA A 339 1.24 2.72 5.86
CA ALA A 339 2.69 2.63 5.95
C ALA A 339 3.36 4.02 5.96
N ILE A 340 2.86 4.96 5.14
CA ILE A 340 3.38 6.34 5.09
C ILE A 340 3.15 7.06 6.42
N THR A 341 2.02 6.81 7.09
CA THR A 341 1.62 7.55 8.29
C THR A 341 2.03 6.86 9.58
N ARG A 342 2.11 5.53 9.58
CA ARG A 342 2.38 4.69 10.75
C ARG A 342 3.35 3.55 10.38
N PRO A 343 4.67 3.85 10.19
CA PRO A 343 5.66 2.85 9.78
C PRO A 343 6.00 1.81 10.86
N LYS A 344 5.39 1.92 12.05
CA LYS A 344 5.47 0.94 13.14
C LYS A 344 4.07 0.39 13.42
N LEU A 345 4.02 -0.81 13.99
CA LEU A 345 2.76 -1.45 14.35
C LEU A 345 1.93 -0.54 15.27
N SER A 346 0.67 -0.36 14.91
CA SER A 346 -0.30 0.50 15.60
C SER A 346 -1.72 -0.01 15.31
N PRO A 347 -2.74 0.43 16.06
CA PRO A 347 -4.11 -0.08 15.89
C PRO A 347 -4.67 0.00 14.47
N ILE A 348 -4.27 0.99 13.68
CA ILE A 348 -4.76 1.14 12.30
C ILE A 348 -4.38 -0.05 11.38
N TRP A 349 -3.27 -0.75 11.66
CA TRP A 349 -2.88 -1.94 10.91
C TRP A 349 -3.85 -3.10 11.07
N PHE A 350 -4.64 -3.11 12.15
CA PHE A 350 -5.61 -4.17 12.41
C PHE A 350 -7.00 -3.88 11.83
N VAL A 351 -7.28 -2.64 11.43
CA VAL A 351 -8.59 -2.24 10.87
C VAL A 351 -9.00 -3.09 9.66
N PRO A 352 -8.12 -3.36 8.65
CA PRO A 352 -8.50 -4.17 7.50
C PRO A 352 -8.75 -5.65 7.80
N LEU A 353 -8.35 -6.15 8.98
CA LEU A 353 -8.70 -7.51 9.41
C LEU A 353 -10.21 -7.68 9.59
N ALA A 354 -10.95 -6.60 9.87
CA ALA A 354 -12.41 -6.66 9.98
C ALA A 354 -13.10 -7.16 8.70
N MET A 355 -12.40 -7.11 7.53
CA MET A 355 -12.92 -7.68 6.29
C MET A 355 -13.13 -9.20 6.32
N TRP A 356 -12.55 -9.92 7.29
CA TRP A 356 -12.87 -11.33 7.50
C TRP A 356 -14.33 -11.57 7.87
N ALA A 357 -15.01 -10.58 8.46
CA ALA A 357 -16.44 -10.66 8.74
C ALA A 357 -17.30 -10.64 7.47
N SER A 358 -16.80 -10.03 6.36
CA SER A 358 -17.46 -10.01 5.07
C SER A 358 -16.70 -10.88 4.06
N TYR A 359 -16.62 -12.19 4.35
CA TYR A 359 -15.98 -13.14 3.46
C TYR A 359 -16.70 -13.19 2.09
N GLY A 360 -15.93 -13.10 0.99
CA GLY A 360 -16.47 -13.07 -0.37
C GLY A 360 -16.78 -11.67 -0.89
N GLN A 361 -17.83 -11.55 -1.67
CA GLN A 361 -18.39 -10.29 -2.16
C GLN A 361 -19.44 -9.75 -1.17
N SER A 362 -19.87 -8.51 -1.35
CA SER A 362 -20.89 -7.92 -0.47
C SER A 362 -22.29 -8.47 -0.74
N ASP A 363 -22.53 -8.97 -1.96
CA ASP A 363 -23.82 -9.44 -2.47
C ASP A 363 -24.95 -8.39 -2.27
N GLY A 364 -24.58 -7.10 -2.23
CA GLY A 364 -25.49 -5.98 -1.99
C GLY A 364 -26.04 -5.88 -0.56
N HIS A 365 -25.65 -6.77 0.35
CA HIS A 365 -26.08 -6.67 1.75
C HIS A 365 -25.55 -5.41 2.40
N PHE A 366 -26.43 -4.54 2.89
CA PHE A 366 -26.08 -3.24 3.48
C PHE A 366 -24.95 -3.32 4.49
N TRP A 367 -25.00 -4.25 5.44
CA TRP A 367 -23.97 -4.34 6.50
C TRP A 367 -22.57 -4.71 5.95
N ARG A 368 -22.49 -5.55 4.90
CA ARG A 368 -21.22 -5.91 4.25
C ARG A 368 -20.64 -4.73 3.50
N VAL A 369 -21.49 -4.06 2.70
CA VAL A 369 -21.09 -2.85 1.96
C VAL A 369 -20.66 -1.76 2.93
N ALA A 370 -21.43 -1.49 3.99
CA ALA A 370 -21.13 -0.50 4.99
C ALA A 370 -19.82 -0.82 5.75
N LEU A 371 -19.59 -2.10 6.07
CA LEU A 371 -18.32 -2.53 6.70
C LEU A 371 -17.13 -2.23 5.80
N GLY A 372 -17.14 -2.69 4.54
CA GLY A 372 -16.02 -2.47 3.62
C GLY A 372 -15.80 -0.99 3.33
N PHE A 373 -16.87 -0.22 3.10
CA PHE A 373 -16.80 1.23 2.96
C PHE A 373 -16.20 1.90 4.20
N SER A 374 -16.65 1.53 5.39
CA SER A 374 -16.16 2.10 6.65
C SER A 374 -14.69 1.81 6.89
N ILE A 375 -14.21 0.61 6.53
CA ILE A 375 -12.80 0.24 6.66
C ILE A 375 -11.91 1.18 5.85
N TRP A 376 -12.18 1.36 4.55
CA TRP A 376 -11.34 2.25 3.75
C TRP A 376 -11.51 3.72 4.15
N ALA A 377 -12.73 4.17 4.48
CA ALA A 377 -12.98 5.54 4.91
C ALA A 377 -12.24 5.86 6.23
N VAL A 378 -12.32 4.96 7.23
CA VAL A 378 -11.62 5.12 8.52
C VAL A 378 -10.11 5.12 8.35
N VAL A 379 -9.57 4.20 7.55
CA VAL A 379 -8.12 4.13 7.30
C VAL A 379 -7.62 5.40 6.63
N LEU A 380 -8.31 5.89 5.59
CA LEU A 380 -7.92 7.10 4.89
C LEU A 380 -8.06 8.33 5.79
N ALA A 381 -9.17 8.47 6.52
CA ALA A 381 -9.38 9.57 7.47
C ALA A 381 -8.34 9.58 8.60
N ALA A 382 -8.01 8.42 9.17
CA ALA A 382 -6.98 8.29 10.19
C ALA A 382 -5.58 8.62 9.65
N SER A 383 -5.34 8.35 8.35
CA SER A 383 -4.08 8.65 7.68
C SER A 383 -3.91 10.15 7.35
N LEU A 384 -4.98 10.94 7.39
CA LEU A 384 -4.91 12.41 7.25
C LEU A 384 -4.41 13.09 8.53
N ARG A 385 -4.55 12.44 9.71
CA ARG A 385 -4.08 13.01 10.97
C ARG A 385 -2.54 13.13 10.97
N PRO A 386 -1.99 14.11 11.70
CA PRO A 386 -0.53 14.26 11.81
C PRO A 386 0.12 12.94 12.21
N ALA A 387 1.21 12.58 11.54
CA ALA A 387 2.04 11.48 11.99
C ALA A 387 2.52 11.82 13.41
N TRP A 388 2.39 10.88 14.35
CA TRP A 388 2.92 11.08 15.69
C TRP A 388 4.43 11.33 15.57
N ARG A 389 4.85 12.57 15.88
CA ARG A 389 6.25 12.97 15.78
C ARG A 389 7.04 12.18 16.81
N PHE A 390 7.76 11.12 16.40
CA PHE A 390 8.94 10.73 17.15
C PHE A 390 9.98 11.82 16.92
N PRO A 391 10.66 12.31 17.98
CA PRO A 391 11.75 13.26 17.81
C PRO A 391 12.71 12.70 16.76
N ALA A 392 12.95 13.50 15.73
CA ALA A 392 13.91 13.12 14.69
C ALA A 392 15.26 12.90 15.38
N PHE A 393 15.78 11.68 15.31
CA PHE A 393 17.16 11.38 15.67
C PHE A 393 18.03 12.10 14.63
N ARG A 394 18.33 13.38 14.87
CA ARG A 394 19.34 14.12 14.13
C ARG A 394 20.65 13.40 14.36
N ARG A 395 21.02 12.48 13.48
CA ARG A 395 22.43 12.12 13.31
C ARG A 395 23.13 13.40 12.83
N ARG A 396 23.71 14.13 13.76
CA ARG A 396 24.84 15.00 13.45
C ARG A 396 25.94 14.05 12.98
N VAL A 397 26.07 13.89 11.69
CA VAL A 397 27.35 13.47 11.11
C VAL A 397 28.23 14.69 11.27
N ALA A 398 28.95 14.76 12.38
CA ALA A 398 30.10 15.62 12.50
C ALA A 398 31.13 15.07 11.51
N LEU A 399 31.25 15.71 10.38
CA LEU A 399 32.43 15.55 9.54
C LEU A 399 33.59 16.04 10.39
N PRO A 400 34.64 15.23 10.62
CA PRO A 400 35.85 15.73 11.25
C PRO A 400 36.45 16.79 10.31
N SER A 401 36.52 18.02 10.79
CA SER A 401 37.31 19.07 10.17
C SER A 401 38.78 18.69 10.30
N ALA A 402 39.33 18.07 9.26
CA ALA A 402 40.76 17.91 9.16
C ALA A 402 41.40 19.30 8.95
N PRO A 403 42.37 19.72 9.76
CA PRO A 403 43.09 20.94 9.48
C PRO A 403 44.00 20.70 8.26
N LEU A 404 43.78 21.47 7.21
CA LEU A 404 44.73 21.60 6.10
C LEU A 404 46.00 22.26 6.66
N ARG A 405 47.03 21.46 6.94
CA ARG A 405 48.42 21.97 7.07
C ARG A 405 48.89 22.36 5.68
N ALA A 406 49.02 23.65 5.47
CA ALA A 406 49.80 24.21 4.39
C ALA A 406 51.28 24.02 4.76
N GLU A 407 51.94 23.01 4.19
CA GLU A 407 53.41 22.97 4.14
C GLU A 407 53.84 23.70 2.85
N GLY A 408 54.43 24.89 3.06
CA GLY A 408 55.12 25.63 2.04
C GLY A 408 56.38 24.89 1.59
N ILE A 409 56.46 24.62 0.29
CA ILE A 409 57.72 24.24 -0.34
C ILE A 409 58.27 25.50 -1.00
N PHE A 410 59.29 26.08 -0.36
CA PHE A 410 60.22 26.98 -1.01
C PHE A 410 61.17 26.17 -1.90
N ILE A 411 61.24 26.45 -3.18
CA ILE A 411 62.30 26.01 -4.07
C ILE A 411 63.02 27.27 -4.51
N SER A 412 64.32 27.30 -4.18
CA SER A 412 65.36 28.25 -4.63
C SER A 412 65.66 28.13 -6.13
#